data_7e163802b8a1dfa7233f581bacf9f4ce
#
_entry.id   7e163802b8a1dfa7233f581bacf9f4ce
#
_cell.length_a   1.000
_cell.length_b   1.000
_cell.length_c   1.000
_cell.angle_alpha   90.00
_cell.angle_beta   90.00
_cell.angle_gamma   90.00
#
_symmetry.space_group_name_H-M   'P 1'
#
loop_
_entity.id
_entity.type
_entity.pdbx_description
1 polymer ?
#
loop_
_entity_poly.entity_id
_entity_poly.type
_entity_poly.pdbx_seq_one_letter_code
_entity_poly.pdbx_strand_id
1 'polypeptide(L)'
;TRMVKALPTLKKILADGGSLIIGSHLGRPKKGPEDKFSLRHIVAHLSELLGTEVKFVDECVGDKVKAAVAALKPGEVLLLENLRFHAEEEGKPRGLAEDASDEEKAAAKKAIKASQKEFTKELADLADVYVNDAFGTAHRAHASTALMAEYFSPENKMFGYLMGKEVAAVDKVMKEMVRPFTAIMGGSKVSSKIDIIENLLTKVDNLIIAGGMTCLLYTSPSPRD
;
A
#
# COMPACT_ATOMS: atom_id res chain seq x y z
N THR A 1 9.31 -13.64 -1.09
CA THR A 1 10.11 -12.59 -0.44
C THR A 1 9.24 -11.58 0.33
N ARG A 2 8.15 -11.03 -0.27
CA ARG A 2 7.29 -10.04 0.42
C ARG A 2 6.57 -10.64 1.65
N MET A 3 5.99 -11.82 1.53
CA MET A 3 5.37 -12.51 2.66
C MET A 3 6.36 -12.74 3.80
N VAL A 4 7.58 -13.22 3.49
CA VAL A 4 8.62 -13.45 4.50
C VAL A 4 8.96 -12.19 5.29
N LYS A 5 8.98 -11.02 4.64
CA LYS A 5 9.24 -9.74 5.32
C LYS A 5 8.11 -9.30 6.26
N ALA A 6 6.88 -9.70 6.00
CA ALA A 6 5.73 -9.42 6.86
C ALA A 6 5.61 -10.37 8.06
N LEU A 7 6.24 -11.56 8.00
CA LEU A 7 6.12 -12.58 9.05
C LEU A 7 6.42 -12.08 10.47
N PRO A 8 7.43 -11.24 10.73
CA PRO A 8 7.68 -10.76 12.09
C PRO A 8 6.46 -10.07 12.73
N THR A 9 5.78 -9.22 11.95
CA THR A 9 4.55 -8.55 12.40
C THR A 9 3.42 -9.54 12.64
N LEU A 10 3.15 -10.40 11.66
CA LEU A 10 2.07 -11.38 11.74
C LEU A 10 2.27 -12.36 12.91
N LYS A 11 3.49 -12.89 13.07
CA LYS A 11 3.82 -13.80 14.17
C LYS A 11 3.74 -13.14 15.54
N LYS A 12 4.09 -11.85 15.64
CA LYS A 12 3.97 -11.11 16.91
C LYS A 12 2.51 -11.01 17.34
N ILE A 13 1.60 -10.64 16.44
CA ILE A 13 0.18 -10.52 16.76
C ILE A 13 -0.40 -11.88 17.20
N LEU A 14 -0.05 -12.96 16.50
CA LEU A 14 -0.49 -14.31 16.88
C LEU A 14 0.09 -14.76 18.22
N ALA A 15 1.36 -14.47 18.49
CA ALA A 15 2.02 -14.78 19.75
C ALA A 15 1.42 -14.04 20.95
N ASP A 16 0.88 -12.83 20.71
CA ASP A 16 0.18 -12.04 21.73
C ASP A 16 -1.28 -12.51 21.92
N GLY A 17 -1.71 -13.58 21.23
CA GLY A 17 -3.07 -14.13 21.35
C GLY A 17 -4.11 -13.45 20.46
N GLY A 18 -3.71 -12.54 19.58
CA GLY A 18 -4.63 -11.91 18.63
C GLY A 18 -5.05 -12.84 17.50
N SER A 19 -6.18 -12.55 16.86
CA SER A 19 -6.55 -13.07 15.54
C SER A 19 -6.12 -12.10 14.46
N LEU A 20 -5.87 -12.61 13.24
CA LEU A 20 -5.40 -11.81 12.12
C LEU A 20 -6.41 -11.75 10.99
N ILE A 21 -6.72 -10.54 10.54
CA ILE A 21 -7.36 -10.29 9.25
C ILE A 21 -6.31 -9.65 8.33
N ILE A 22 -5.95 -10.34 7.26
CA ILE A 22 -4.90 -9.89 6.34
C ILE A 22 -5.54 -9.33 5.08
N GLY A 23 -5.43 -8.01 4.87
CA GLY A 23 -5.73 -7.34 3.62
C GLY A 23 -4.45 -7.14 2.79
N SER A 24 -4.47 -7.52 1.53
CA SER A 24 -3.32 -7.36 0.63
C SER A 24 -3.74 -7.22 -0.83
N HIS A 25 -2.76 -7.08 -1.72
CA HIS A 25 -3.02 -7.00 -3.15
C HIS A 25 -1.97 -7.77 -3.96
N LEU A 26 -2.39 -8.24 -5.13
CA LEU A 26 -1.55 -8.89 -6.13
C LEU A 26 -1.80 -8.25 -7.50
N GLY A 27 -0.73 -7.85 -8.18
CA GLY A 27 -0.80 -7.29 -9.52
C GLY A 27 -1.53 -5.95 -9.62
N ARG A 28 -2.06 -5.69 -10.81
CA ARG A 28 -2.83 -4.47 -11.13
C ARG A 28 -4.04 -4.83 -11.99
N PRO A 29 -5.08 -5.43 -11.44
CA PRO A 29 -6.30 -5.73 -12.17
C PRO A 29 -6.94 -4.43 -12.66
N LYS A 30 -7.27 -4.37 -13.95
CA LYS A 30 -7.85 -3.16 -14.57
C LYS A 30 -9.38 -3.21 -14.63
N LYS A 31 -9.94 -4.42 -14.73
CA LYS A 31 -11.38 -4.63 -14.99
C LYS A 31 -12.15 -5.27 -13.83
N GLY A 32 -11.51 -5.47 -12.68
CA GLY A 32 -12.10 -6.19 -11.54
C GLY A 32 -11.45 -7.56 -11.30
N PRO A 33 -12.17 -8.52 -10.74
CA PRO A 33 -11.64 -9.82 -10.39
C PRO A 33 -11.11 -10.61 -11.60
N GLU A 34 -9.87 -11.10 -11.48
CA GLU A 34 -9.22 -12.00 -12.44
C GLU A 34 -8.51 -13.08 -11.65
N ASP A 35 -8.75 -14.36 -11.94
CA ASP A 35 -8.23 -15.49 -11.16
C ASP A 35 -6.72 -15.44 -10.93
N LYS A 36 -5.94 -15.04 -11.96
CA LYS A 36 -4.48 -14.90 -11.87
C LYS A 36 -4.00 -13.91 -10.79
N PHE A 37 -4.87 -13.02 -10.34
CA PHE A 37 -4.60 -12.03 -9.30
C PHE A 37 -5.29 -12.36 -7.97
N SER A 38 -6.01 -13.48 -7.89
CA SER A 38 -6.62 -13.92 -6.64
C SER A 38 -5.56 -14.27 -5.60
N LEU A 39 -5.79 -13.83 -4.36
CA LEU A 39 -4.92 -14.18 -3.24
C LEU A 39 -5.10 -15.63 -2.77
N ARG A 40 -6.10 -16.37 -3.29
CA ARG A 40 -6.26 -17.80 -3.02
C ARG A 40 -4.99 -18.60 -3.31
N HIS A 41 -4.23 -18.20 -4.34
CA HIS A 41 -3.03 -18.89 -4.78
C HIS A 41 -1.86 -18.82 -3.80
N ILE A 42 -1.92 -17.92 -2.81
CA ILE A 42 -0.86 -17.78 -1.80
C ILE A 42 -1.23 -18.39 -0.45
N VAL A 43 -2.47 -18.84 -0.26
CA VAL A 43 -2.99 -19.34 1.02
C VAL A 43 -2.13 -20.48 1.59
N ALA A 44 -1.89 -21.52 0.80
CA ALA A 44 -1.11 -22.67 1.23
C ALA A 44 0.31 -22.28 1.67
N HIS A 45 1.00 -21.46 0.84
CA HIS A 45 2.34 -21.02 1.16
C HIS A 45 2.39 -20.06 2.37
N LEU A 46 1.38 -19.22 2.55
CA LEU A 46 1.29 -18.37 3.73
C LEU A 46 1.05 -19.18 4.99
N SER A 47 0.23 -20.25 4.92
CA SER A 47 0.00 -21.19 6.01
C SER A 47 1.28 -21.90 6.43
N GLU A 48 2.08 -22.38 5.47
CA GLU A 48 3.41 -22.96 5.72
C GLU A 48 4.34 -21.99 6.46
N LEU A 49 4.41 -20.74 5.99
CA LEU A 49 5.29 -19.72 6.57
C LEU A 49 4.88 -19.32 7.99
N LEU A 50 3.59 -19.30 8.27
CA LEU A 50 3.05 -18.95 9.59
C LEU A 50 3.07 -20.15 10.54
N GLY A 51 3.04 -21.38 10.02
CA GLY A 51 2.90 -22.61 10.80
C GLY A 51 1.48 -22.80 11.37
N THR A 52 0.49 -22.14 10.78
CA THR A 52 -0.93 -22.25 11.12
C THR A 52 -1.80 -22.16 9.88
N GLU A 53 -3.00 -22.71 9.94
CA GLU A 53 -3.95 -22.63 8.85
C GLU A 53 -4.38 -21.17 8.59
N VAL A 54 -4.31 -20.74 7.33
CA VAL A 54 -4.85 -19.47 6.86
C VAL A 54 -6.19 -19.73 6.19
N LYS A 55 -7.25 -19.25 6.80
CA LYS A 55 -8.60 -19.23 6.21
C LYS A 55 -8.63 -18.18 5.09
N PHE A 56 -9.44 -18.42 4.08
CA PHE A 56 -9.58 -17.49 2.95
C PHE A 56 -11.05 -17.15 2.72
N VAL A 57 -11.33 -15.90 2.45
CA VAL A 57 -12.63 -15.41 1.98
C VAL A 57 -12.44 -14.70 0.64
N ASP A 58 -13.24 -15.08 -0.35
CA ASP A 58 -13.16 -14.57 -1.73
C ASP A 58 -13.80 -13.20 -1.94
N GLU A 59 -13.89 -12.42 -0.87
CA GLU A 59 -14.42 -11.06 -0.80
C GLU A 59 -13.56 -10.21 0.13
N CYS A 60 -13.70 -8.87 0.05
CA CYS A 60 -12.98 -7.93 0.93
C CYS A 60 -13.90 -7.30 1.98
N VAL A 61 -15.17 -7.14 1.68
CA VAL A 61 -16.21 -6.52 2.53
C VAL A 61 -17.55 -7.25 2.38
N GLY A 62 -18.56 -6.84 3.11
CA GLY A 62 -19.90 -7.40 3.03
C GLY A 62 -20.16 -8.54 4.02
N ASP A 63 -21.37 -9.11 3.96
CA ASP A 63 -21.88 -10.04 4.97
C ASP A 63 -21.07 -11.35 5.08
N LYS A 64 -20.56 -11.83 3.96
CA LYS A 64 -19.71 -13.03 3.93
C LYS A 64 -18.41 -12.83 4.73
N VAL A 65 -17.78 -11.66 4.57
CA VAL A 65 -16.57 -11.31 5.32
C VAL A 65 -16.90 -11.10 6.78
N LYS A 66 -17.97 -10.39 7.10
CA LYS A 66 -18.43 -10.18 8.48
C LYS A 66 -18.67 -11.50 9.21
N ALA A 67 -19.33 -12.45 8.53
CA ALA A 67 -19.55 -13.79 9.09
C ALA A 67 -18.23 -14.56 9.31
N ALA A 68 -17.29 -14.49 8.37
CA ALA A 68 -15.99 -15.11 8.50
C ALA A 68 -15.16 -14.52 9.65
N VAL A 69 -15.21 -13.19 9.81
CA VAL A 69 -14.56 -12.47 10.91
C VAL A 69 -15.18 -12.80 12.25
N ALA A 70 -16.52 -12.82 12.35
CA ALA A 70 -17.23 -13.18 13.58
C ALA A 70 -16.94 -14.61 14.05
N ALA A 71 -16.57 -15.50 13.13
CA ALA A 71 -16.20 -16.90 13.43
C ALA A 71 -14.72 -17.07 13.80
N LEU A 72 -13.88 -16.03 13.68
CA LEU A 72 -12.46 -16.09 14.03
C LEU A 72 -12.26 -16.24 15.54
N LYS A 73 -11.35 -17.15 15.88
CA LYS A 73 -10.90 -17.37 17.27
C LYS A 73 -9.50 -16.76 17.46
N PRO A 74 -9.11 -16.47 18.70
CA PRO A 74 -7.73 -16.09 19.02
C PRO A 74 -6.72 -17.06 18.40
N GLY A 75 -5.68 -16.52 17.75
CA GLY A 75 -4.65 -17.29 17.05
C GLY A 75 -5.01 -17.73 15.61
N GLU A 76 -6.23 -17.50 15.16
CA GLU A 76 -6.62 -17.81 13.77
C GLU A 76 -6.31 -16.67 12.79
N VAL A 77 -6.17 -17.03 11.52
CA VAL A 77 -5.80 -16.12 10.43
C VAL A 77 -6.82 -16.18 9.32
N LEU A 78 -7.33 -15.04 8.90
CA LEU A 78 -8.19 -14.86 7.74
C LEU A 78 -7.48 -13.98 6.70
N LEU A 79 -7.32 -14.47 5.48
CA LEU A 79 -6.88 -13.71 4.33
C LEU A 79 -8.09 -13.26 3.52
N LEU A 80 -8.23 -11.97 3.29
CA LEU A 80 -9.23 -11.41 2.39
C LEU A 80 -8.79 -11.60 0.93
N GLU A 81 -9.73 -11.47 0.01
CA GLU A 81 -9.40 -11.42 -1.41
C GLU A 81 -8.64 -10.13 -1.76
N ASN A 82 -8.11 -10.08 -2.97
CA ASN A 82 -7.30 -8.98 -3.48
C ASN A 82 -8.04 -7.64 -3.40
N LEU A 83 -7.61 -6.77 -2.51
CA LEU A 83 -8.20 -5.45 -2.29
C LEU A 83 -8.31 -4.63 -3.60
N ARG A 84 -7.38 -4.83 -4.54
CA ARG A 84 -7.41 -4.15 -5.84
C ARG A 84 -8.42 -4.70 -6.82
N PHE A 85 -9.22 -5.70 -6.46
CA PHE A 85 -10.41 -6.03 -7.24
C PHE A 85 -11.45 -4.92 -7.13
N HIS A 86 -11.46 -4.19 -6.03
CA HIS A 86 -12.31 -3.03 -5.81
C HIS A 86 -11.63 -1.75 -6.33
N ALA A 87 -12.37 -0.96 -7.13
CA ALA A 87 -11.90 0.34 -7.61
C ALA A 87 -11.74 1.34 -6.47
N GLU A 88 -12.50 1.16 -5.43
CA GLU A 88 -12.53 1.89 -4.17
C GLU A 88 -11.18 1.85 -3.45
N GLU A 89 -10.45 0.74 -3.53
CA GLU A 89 -9.11 0.65 -2.93
C GLU A 89 -8.19 1.75 -3.43
N GLU A 90 -8.15 1.98 -4.72
CA GLU A 90 -7.33 3.04 -5.32
C GLU A 90 -8.06 4.39 -5.42
N GLY A 91 -9.37 4.43 -5.23
CA GLY A 91 -10.21 5.61 -5.37
C GLY A 91 -10.17 6.20 -6.77
N LYS A 92 -10.06 5.34 -7.78
CA LYS A 92 -10.00 5.70 -9.20
C LYS A 92 -11.11 5.02 -9.97
N PRO A 93 -11.93 5.79 -10.73
CA PRO A 93 -12.97 5.20 -11.55
C PRO A 93 -12.35 4.25 -12.58
N ARG A 94 -13.10 3.18 -12.91
CA ARG A 94 -12.71 2.20 -13.93
C ARG A 94 -13.75 2.19 -15.04
N GLY A 95 -13.34 1.78 -16.24
CA GLY A 95 -14.25 1.59 -17.37
C GLY A 95 -14.79 2.87 -18.00
N LEU A 96 -14.21 4.03 -17.70
CA LEU A 96 -14.54 5.27 -18.43
C LEU A 96 -14.05 5.14 -19.88
N ALA A 97 -14.86 5.62 -20.82
CA ALA A 97 -14.46 5.74 -22.21
C ALA A 97 -13.28 6.71 -22.36
N GLU A 98 -12.40 6.48 -23.33
CA GLU A 98 -11.24 7.36 -23.54
C GLU A 98 -11.66 8.79 -23.94
N ASP A 99 -12.79 8.91 -24.63
CA ASP A 99 -13.42 10.14 -25.10
C ASP A 99 -14.45 10.73 -24.12
N ALA A 100 -14.56 10.19 -22.90
CA ALA A 100 -15.45 10.72 -21.89
C ALA A 100 -15.20 12.21 -21.64
N SER A 101 -16.27 12.99 -21.48
CA SER A 101 -16.20 14.42 -21.20
C SER A 101 -15.58 14.70 -19.82
N ASP A 102 -15.12 15.92 -19.62
CA ASP A 102 -14.57 16.31 -18.31
C ASP A 102 -15.63 16.29 -17.20
N GLU A 103 -16.88 16.54 -17.55
CA GLU A 103 -18.02 16.45 -16.63
C GLU A 103 -18.26 14.99 -16.20
N GLU A 104 -18.25 14.04 -17.14
CA GLU A 104 -18.37 12.61 -16.86
C GLU A 104 -17.21 12.10 -16.01
N LYS A 105 -15.99 12.52 -16.33
CA LYS A 105 -14.81 12.20 -15.53
C LYS A 105 -14.89 12.76 -14.10
N ALA A 106 -15.39 13.98 -13.96
CA ALA A 106 -15.56 14.61 -12.64
C ALA A 106 -16.67 13.91 -11.84
N ALA A 107 -17.80 13.58 -12.46
CA ALA A 107 -18.89 12.83 -11.84
C ALA A 107 -18.45 11.45 -11.38
N ALA A 108 -17.76 10.70 -12.24
CA ALA A 108 -17.21 9.39 -11.90
C ALA A 108 -16.18 9.44 -10.75
N LYS A 109 -15.34 10.50 -10.74
CA LYS A 109 -14.37 10.72 -9.66
C LYS A 109 -15.07 11.04 -8.34
N LYS A 110 -16.17 11.79 -8.36
CA LYS A 110 -16.96 12.08 -7.17
C LYS A 110 -17.65 10.82 -6.65
N ALA A 111 -18.25 10.04 -7.53
CA ALA A 111 -18.92 8.79 -7.18
C ALA A 111 -17.95 7.78 -6.54
N ILE A 112 -16.79 7.52 -7.16
CA ILE A 112 -15.80 6.59 -6.60
C ILE A 112 -15.25 7.07 -5.26
N LYS A 113 -15.17 8.37 -5.00
CA LYS A 113 -14.75 8.90 -3.71
C LYS A 113 -15.78 8.68 -2.61
N ALA A 114 -17.06 8.72 -2.95
CA ALA A 114 -18.12 8.41 -2.01
C ALA A 114 -18.10 6.91 -1.65
N SER A 115 -18.11 6.02 -2.66
CA SER A 115 -18.05 4.57 -2.42
C SER A 115 -16.71 4.14 -1.77
N GLN A 116 -15.62 4.83 -2.06
CA GLN A 116 -14.32 4.60 -1.35
C GLN A 116 -14.46 4.80 0.15
N LYS A 117 -15.20 5.82 0.57
CA LYS A 117 -15.41 6.10 2.00
C LYS A 117 -16.21 4.98 2.68
N GLU A 118 -17.27 4.50 2.01
CA GLU A 118 -18.08 3.37 2.50
C GLU A 118 -17.26 2.09 2.58
N PHE A 119 -16.55 1.74 1.51
CA PHE A 119 -15.65 0.59 1.47
C PHE A 119 -14.58 0.64 2.56
N THR A 120 -13.97 1.82 2.78
CA THR A 120 -12.96 2.01 3.83
C THR A 120 -13.55 1.80 5.21
N LYS A 121 -14.76 2.31 5.45
CA LYS A 121 -15.46 2.12 6.71
C LYS A 121 -15.79 0.64 6.95
N GLU A 122 -16.31 -0.07 5.95
CA GLU A 122 -16.60 -1.50 6.07
C GLU A 122 -15.33 -2.31 6.39
N LEU A 123 -14.18 -1.98 5.78
CA LEU A 123 -12.90 -2.61 6.11
C LEU A 123 -12.47 -2.31 7.56
N ALA A 124 -12.65 -1.07 8.01
CA ALA A 124 -12.27 -0.68 9.37
C ALA A 124 -13.14 -1.36 10.42
N ASP A 125 -14.43 -1.53 10.14
CA ASP A 125 -15.39 -2.19 11.05
C ASP A 125 -15.10 -3.69 11.25
N LEU A 126 -14.16 -4.28 10.50
CA LEU A 126 -13.76 -5.70 10.64
C LEU A 126 -12.82 -5.97 11.82
N ALA A 127 -12.15 -4.96 12.37
CA ALA A 127 -11.09 -5.17 13.34
C ALA A 127 -11.05 -4.09 14.42
N ASP A 128 -10.53 -4.44 15.60
CA ASP A 128 -10.36 -3.53 16.73
C ASP A 128 -9.07 -2.71 16.63
N VAL A 129 -8.05 -3.25 15.94
CA VAL A 129 -6.71 -2.65 15.82
C VAL A 129 -6.26 -2.70 14.37
N TYR A 130 -5.67 -1.62 13.92
CA TYR A 130 -5.10 -1.49 12.58
C TYR A 130 -3.58 -1.49 12.59
N VAL A 131 -2.98 -2.37 11.82
CA VAL A 131 -1.52 -2.43 11.63
C VAL A 131 -1.18 -2.23 10.16
N ASN A 132 -0.46 -1.15 9.85
CA ASN A 132 0.04 -0.90 8.50
C ASN A 132 1.48 -1.40 8.36
N ASP A 133 1.67 -2.39 7.49
CA ASP A 133 2.98 -2.95 7.18
C ASP A 133 3.31 -2.88 5.67
N ALA A 134 2.62 -1.99 4.94
CA ALA A 134 2.65 -1.85 3.49
C ALA A 134 3.45 -0.63 3.02
N PHE A 135 4.77 -0.59 3.30
CA PHE A 135 5.65 0.54 2.93
C PHE A 135 5.60 0.86 1.43
N GLY A 136 5.54 -0.14 0.56
CA GLY A 136 5.51 0.07 -0.89
C GLY A 136 4.30 0.87 -1.41
N THR A 137 3.25 1.04 -0.63
CA THR A 137 2.05 1.83 -0.93
C THR A 137 1.87 3.05 -0.01
N ALA A 138 2.81 3.30 0.90
CA ALA A 138 2.73 4.38 1.89
C ALA A 138 2.56 5.79 1.28
N HIS A 139 3.07 5.99 0.06
CA HIS A 139 2.94 7.24 -0.69
C HIS A 139 1.58 7.43 -1.38
N ARG A 140 0.60 6.54 -1.17
CA ARG A 140 -0.71 6.56 -1.83
C ARG A 140 -1.82 6.62 -0.81
N ALA A 141 -2.81 7.47 -1.07
CA ALA A 141 -4.05 7.55 -0.28
C ALA A 141 -5.03 6.45 -0.70
N HIS A 142 -4.64 5.18 -0.53
CA HIS A 142 -5.52 4.04 -0.75
C HIS A 142 -6.44 3.81 0.45
N ALA A 143 -7.58 3.15 0.22
CA ALA A 143 -8.55 2.84 1.26
C ALA A 143 -7.89 2.09 2.43
N SER A 144 -7.22 0.97 2.14
CA SER A 144 -6.63 0.10 3.15
C SER A 144 -5.33 0.60 3.78
N THR A 145 -4.70 1.66 3.26
CA THR A 145 -3.40 2.14 3.79
C THR A 145 -3.49 3.48 4.50
N ALA A 146 -4.08 4.50 3.86
CA ALA A 146 -4.15 5.83 4.44
C ALA A 146 -5.52 6.10 5.07
N LEU A 147 -6.60 5.87 4.32
CA LEU A 147 -7.93 6.29 4.75
C LEU A 147 -8.45 5.43 5.91
N MET A 148 -8.16 4.15 5.91
CA MET A 148 -8.57 3.23 6.99
C MET A 148 -8.03 3.66 8.35
N ALA A 149 -6.82 4.23 8.40
CA ALA A 149 -6.22 4.70 9.64
C ALA A 149 -7.00 5.83 10.33
N GLU A 150 -7.87 6.54 9.61
CA GLU A 150 -8.71 7.62 10.16
C GLU A 150 -9.85 7.09 11.06
N TYR A 151 -10.21 5.82 10.91
CA TYR A 151 -11.27 5.17 11.68
C TYR A 151 -10.80 4.56 12.99
N PHE A 152 -9.50 4.55 13.26
CA PHE A 152 -8.91 4.00 14.49
C PHE A 152 -8.34 5.12 15.36
N SER A 153 -8.50 4.97 16.68
CA SER A 153 -7.88 5.86 17.65
C SER A 153 -6.35 5.74 17.61
N PRO A 154 -5.59 6.71 18.10
CA PRO A 154 -4.12 6.68 18.05
C PRO A 154 -3.50 5.43 18.67
N GLU A 155 -4.09 4.91 19.74
CA GLU A 155 -3.65 3.71 20.47
C GLU A 155 -3.95 2.40 19.70
N ASN A 156 -4.96 2.42 18.82
CA ASN A 156 -5.42 1.27 18.06
C ASN A 156 -4.92 1.25 16.60
N LYS A 157 -3.97 2.11 16.26
CA LYS A 157 -3.30 2.08 14.95
C LYS A 157 -1.80 2.20 15.08
N MET A 158 -1.09 1.36 14.34
CA MET A 158 0.36 1.31 14.43
C MET A 158 1.01 0.85 13.14
N PHE A 159 2.31 1.05 13.06
CA PHE A 159 3.12 0.43 12.00
C PHE A 159 3.53 -0.98 12.40
N GLY A 160 3.52 -1.89 11.44
CA GLY A 160 4.19 -3.17 11.58
C GLY A 160 5.71 -3.02 11.54
N TYR A 161 6.41 -4.10 11.85
CA TYR A 161 7.88 -4.08 11.94
C TYR A 161 8.57 -3.74 10.62
N LEU A 162 8.01 -4.15 9.47
CA LEU A 162 8.58 -3.80 8.17
C LEU A 162 8.47 -2.31 7.92
N MET A 163 7.27 -1.75 8.09
CA MET A 163 7.03 -0.31 7.95
C MET A 163 7.90 0.49 8.92
N GLY A 164 7.94 0.10 10.19
CA GLY A 164 8.76 0.75 11.21
C GLY A 164 10.24 0.79 10.87
N LYS A 165 10.81 -0.31 10.34
CA LYS A 165 12.20 -0.37 9.88
C LYS A 165 12.47 0.56 8.70
N GLU A 166 11.57 0.61 7.72
CA GLU A 166 11.72 1.47 6.56
C GLU A 166 11.62 2.95 6.95
N VAL A 167 10.67 3.30 7.82
CA VAL A 167 10.53 4.68 8.35
C VAL A 167 11.78 5.07 9.15
N ALA A 168 12.26 4.20 10.05
CA ALA A 168 13.46 4.47 10.83
C ALA A 168 14.70 4.63 9.93
N ALA A 169 14.82 3.86 8.85
CA ALA A 169 15.92 3.99 7.91
C ALA A 169 15.89 5.34 7.18
N VAL A 170 14.71 5.80 6.76
CA VAL A 170 14.53 7.13 6.14
C VAL A 170 14.84 8.23 7.16
N ASP A 171 14.32 8.12 8.38
CA ASP A 171 14.58 9.08 9.46
C ASP A 171 16.07 9.22 9.79
N LYS A 172 16.77 8.08 9.87
CA LYS A 172 18.22 8.07 10.09
C LYS A 172 18.97 8.82 9.00
N VAL A 173 18.62 8.54 7.72
CA VAL A 173 19.24 9.25 6.59
C VAL A 173 18.92 10.74 6.62
N MET A 174 17.75 11.14 7.09
CA MET A 174 17.32 12.54 7.09
C MET A 174 17.85 13.35 8.30
N LYS A 175 18.02 12.70 9.45
CA LYS A 175 18.38 13.36 10.72
C LYS A 175 19.84 13.14 11.14
N GLU A 176 20.41 11.99 10.78
CA GLU A 176 21.75 11.55 11.22
C GLU A 176 22.65 11.29 10.01
N MET A 177 22.74 12.24 9.08
CA MET A 177 23.55 12.08 7.88
C MET A 177 25.02 11.91 8.22
N VAL A 178 25.56 10.73 7.93
CA VAL A 178 27.01 10.48 7.98
C VAL A 178 27.64 11.02 6.71
N ARG A 179 28.65 11.89 6.87
CA ARG A 179 29.35 12.48 5.74
C ARG A 179 30.66 11.74 5.43
N PRO A 180 31.07 11.64 4.15
CA PRO A 180 30.38 12.21 2.97
C PRO A 180 29.09 11.42 2.61
N PHE A 181 27.99 12.13 2.38
CA PHE A 181 26.71 11.54 1.99
C PHE A 181 26.53 11.61 0.46
N THR A 182 26.50 10.45 -0.17
CA THR A 182 26.29 10.30 -1.61
C THR A 182 24.89 9.77 -1.89
N ALA A 183 24.07 10.52 -2.60
CA ALA A 183 22.77 10.08 -3.10
C ALA A 183 22.88 9.61 -4.56
N ILE A 184 22.21 8.50 -4.87
CA ILE A 184 22.12 7.96 -6.23
C ILE A 184 20.66 7.99 -6.66
N MET A 185 20.36 8.72 -7.72
CA MET A 185 19.02 8.83 -8.28
C MET A 185 18.96 8.26 -9.69
N GLY A 186 17.88 7.53 -9.97
CA GLY A 186 17.61 6.99 -11.30
C GLY A 186 16.12 6.91 -11.60
N GLY A 187 15.78 6.79 -12.88
CA GLY A 187 14.41 6.65 -13.35
C GLY A 187 14.18 7.27 -14.71
N SER A 188 12.95 7.17 -15.21
CA SER A 188 12.58 7.64 -16.55
C SER A 188 11.78 8.95 -16.57
N LYS A 189 11.28 9.44 -15.43
CA LYS A 189 10.47 10.67 -15.36
C LYS A 189 11.19 11.71 -14.50
N VAL A 190 11.85 12.66 -15.16
CA VAL A 190 12.57 13.76 -14.48
C VAL A 190 11.61 14.76 -13.87
N SER A 191 10.58 15.19 -14.64
CA SER A 191 9.65 16.24 -14.22
C SER A 191 8.97 16.02 -12.86
N SER A 192 8.72 14.76 -12.50
CA SER A 192 8.12 14.44 -11.20
C SER A 192 9.12 14.34 -10.04
N LYS A 193 10.40 14.61 -10.29
CA LYS A 193 11.50 14.44 -9.32
C LYS A 193 12.39 15.67 -9.18
N ILE A 194 12.10 16.75 -9.91
CA ILE A 194 12.89 18.00 -9.85
C ILE A 194 12.93 18.52 -8.43
N ASP A 195 11.77 18.64 -7.77
CA ASP A 195 11.69 19.11 -6.38
C ASP A 195 12.50 18.25 -5.41
N ILE A 196 12.56 16.91 -5.68
CA ILE A 196 13.37 15.98 -4.88
C ILE A 196 14.85 16.22 -5.12
N ILE A 197 15.26 16.47 -6.37
CA ILE A 197 16.65 16.76 -6.73
C ILE A 197 17.09 18.07 -6.05
N GLU A 198 16.29 19.12 -6.15
CA GLU A 198 16.57 20.41 -5.51
C GLU A 198 16.72 20.27 -3.99
N ASN A 199 15.82 19.55 -3.35
CA ASN A 199 15.91 19.25 -1.92
C ASN A 199 17.14 18.42 -1.54
N LEU A 200 17.56 17.48 -2.38
CA LEU A 200 18.75 16.66 -2.14
C LEU A 200 20.03 17.49 -2.29
N LEU A 201 20.11 18.35 -3.30
CA LEU A 201 21.29 19.19 -3.54
C LEU A 201 21.68 20.03 -2.33
N THR A 202 20.74 20.40 -1.48
CA THR A 202 21.00 21.14 -0.24
C THR A 202 21.51 20.26 0.92
N LYS A 203 21.42 18.92 0.78
CA LYS A 203 21.65 17.98 1.88
C LYS A 203 22.80 17.00 1.63
N VAL A 204 23.12 16.73 0.36
CA VAL A 204 24.11 15.70 0.01
C VAL A 204 25.48 16.31 -0.34
N ASP A 205 26.54 15.57 -0.14
CA ASP A 205 27.88 15.96 -0.59
C ASP A 205 28.09 15.59 -2.06
N ASN A 206 27.49 14.48 -2.50
CA ASN A 206 27.54 14.02 -3.88
C ASN A 206 26.16 13.55 -4.33
N LEU A 207 25.78 13.93 -5.55
CA LEU A 207 24.56 13.44 -6.20
C LEU A 207 24.92 12.77 -7.52
N ILE A 208 24.64 11.46 -7.63
CA ILE A 208 24.82 10.68 -8.84
C ILE A 208 23.45 10.51 -9.50
N ILE A 209 23.32 11.03 -10.73
CA ILE A 209 22.11 10.83 -11.53
C ILE A 209 22.41 9.78 -12.59
N ALA A 210 21.56 8.73 -12.65
CA ALA A 210 21.77 7.55 -13.48
C ALA A 210 20.54 7.19 -14.32
N GLY A 211 20.75 6.35 -15.34
CA GLY A 211 19.70 5.85 -16.23
C GLY A 211 19.11 6.93 -17.12
N GLY A 212 17.84 6.78 -17.53
CA GLY A 212 17.16 7.70 -18.44
C GLY A 212 17.06 9.15 -17.96
N MET A 213 17.20 9.41 -16.65
CA MET A 213 17.21 10.74 -16.09
C MET A 213 18.43 11.55 -16.55
N THR A 214 19.59 10.92 -16.69
CA THR A 214 20.81 11.59 -17.14
C THR A 214 20.66 12.14 -18.55
N CYS A 215 20.13 11.34 -19.46
CA CYS A 215 19.87 11.78 -20.84
C CYS A 215 18.88 12.95 -20.86
N LEU A 216 17.77 12.84 -20.13
CA LEU A 216 16.73 13.87 -20.14
C LEU A 216 17.18 15.20 -19.53
N LEU A 217 18.00 15.17 -18.48
CA LEU A 217 18.56 16.40 -17.89
C LEU A 217 19.64 17.02 -18.76
N TYR A 218 20.42 16.22 -19.47
CA TYR A 218 21.51 16.70 -20.31
C TYR A 218 21.04 17.21 -21.69
N THR A 219 19.98 16.59 -22.24
CA THR A 219 19.51 16.88 -23.61
C THR A 219 18.27 17.77 -23.67
N SER A 220 17.61 18.05 -22.55
CA SER A 220 16.51 19.01 -22.54
C SER A 220 17.05 20.44 -22.59
N PRO A 221 16.59 21.29 -23.52
CA PRO A 221 16.95 22.68 -23.52
C PRO A 221 16.51 23.35 -22.21
N SER A 222 17.36 24.22 -21.66
CA SER A 222 17.02 25.01 -20.49
C SER A 222 15.83 25.90 -20.80
N PRO A 223 14.85 26.04 -19.90
CA PRO A 223 13.75 27.00 -20.08
C PRO A 223 14.21 28.46 -20.06
N ARG A 224 15.51 28.72 -19.94
CA ARG A 224 16.12 30.07 -19.86
C ARG A 224 16.96 30.44 -21.09
N ASP A 225 17.02 29.58 -22.10
CA ASP A 225 17.71 29.90 -23.38
C ASP A 225 16.71 30.37 -24.44
#